data_8e7b7f11c255d03ea13978f1806ece2a
#
_entry.id   8e7b7f11c255d03ea13978f1806ece2a
#
_cell.length_a   1.000
_cell.length_b   1.000
_cell.length_c   1.000
_cell.angle_alpha   90.00
_cell.angle_beta   90.00
_cell.angle_gamma   90.00
#
_symmetry.space_group_name_H-M   'P 1'
#
loop_
_entity.id
_entity.type
_entity.pdbx_description
1 polymer ?
#
loop_
_entity_poly.entity_id
_entity_poly.type
_entity_poly.pdbx_seq_one_letter_code
_entity_poly.pdbx_strand_id
1 'polypeptide(L)'
;MDLEKFVQYLHDENNVEPKDVMPDDYRKLLVRQISQHAHSEIVGMLPEANWISRAPSLRRKMALLAKVQDEAGHGLYLYSATETLGDGTVRADRDATYEDMLSGKAKYSSIFNYPTLSWADIGAIGWLVDGAAIMNQVMLMGNSYGPYSRAMVKICKE
;
A
#
# COMPACT_ATOMS: atom_id res chain seq x y z
N MET A 1 24.06 -12.45 6.11
CA MET A 1 23.75 -12.81 7.53
C MET A 1 23.09 -14.16 7.50
N ASP A 2 23.46 -15.08 8.41
CA ASP A 2 22.77 -16.36 8.57
C ASP A 2 21.33 -16.14 9.00
N LEU A 3 20.40 -16.98 8.52
CA LEU A 3 18.96 -16.82 8.76
C LEU A 3 18.62 -16.82 10.26
N GLU A 4 19.25 -17.71 11.04
CA GLU A 4 19.01 -17.77 12.48
C GLU A 4 19.41 -16.46 13.19
N LYS A 5 20.56 -15.91 12.83
CA LYS A 5 21.02 -14.61 13.36
C LYS A 5 20.13 -13.47 12.93
N PHE A 6 19.59 -13.52 11.71
CA PHE A 6 18.68 -12.51 11.21
C PHE A 6 17.33 -12.56 11.97
N VAL A 7 16.81 -13.76 12.20
CA VAL A 7 15.58 -13.96 12.98
C VAL A 7 15.78 -13.45 14.42
N GLN A 8 16.92 -13.77 15.04
CA GLN A 8 17.22 -13.24 16.37
C GLN A 8 17.32 -11.71 16.39
N TYR A 9 17.97 -11.12 15.37
CA TYR A 9 18.04 -9.66 15.21
C TYR A 9 16.66 -9.00 15.17
N LEU A 10 15.69 -9.63 14.49
CA LEU A 10 14.30 -9.15 14.46
C LEU A 10 13.59 -9.36 15.81
N HIS A 11 13.84 -10.46 16.49
CA HIS A 11 13.28 -10.71 17.83
C HIS A 11 13.77 -9.72 18.88
N ASP A 12 14.96 -9.17 18.69
CA ASP A 12 15.52 -8.11 19.55
C ASP A 12 14.94 -6.74 19.22
N GLU A 13 13.80 -6.69 18.51
CA GLU A 13 13.05 -5.48 18.10
C GLU A 13 13.86 -4.49 17.24
N ASN A 14 14.87 -4.96 16.53
CA ASN A 14 15.64 -4.14 15.61
C ASN A 14 14.90 -3.97 14.28
N ASN A 15 14.94 -2.76 13.75
CA ASN A 15 14.45 -2.47 12.41
C ASN A 15 15.53 -2.74 11.37
N VAL A 16 15.11 -3.28 10.24
CA VAL A 16 15.96 -3.47 9.06
C VAL A 16 15.87 -2.22 8.19
N GLU A 17 17.02 -1.63 7.89
CA GLU A 17 17.12 -0.46 7.01
C GLU A 17 17.63 -0.86 5.62
N PRO A 18 17.48 0.00 4.58
CA PRO A 18 17.87 -0.34 3.20
C PRO A 18 19.33 -0.78 3.02
N LYS A 19 20.20 -0.31 3.88
CA LYS A 19 21.66 -0.62 3.83
C LYS A 19 22.03 -1.91 4.57
N ASP A 20 21.10 -2.46 5.32
CA ASP A 20 21.35 -3.65 6.12
C ASP A 20 21.38 -4.90 5.25
N VAL A 21 22.23 -5.84 5.63
CA VAL A 21 22.28 -7.15 4.99
C VAL A 21 21.08 -7.95 5.43
N MET A 22 20.19 -8.25 4.49
CA MET A 22 18.99 -9.04 4.74
C MET A 22 18.95 -10.28 3.83
N PRO A 23 18.30 -11.39 4.26
CA PRO A 23 18.09 -12.55 3.42
C PRO A 23 17.27 -12.24 2.18
N ASP A 24 17.58 -12.87 1.05
CA ASP A 24 16.86 -12.65 -0.22
C ASP A 24 15.37 -12.98 -0.12
N ASP A 25 15.00 -14.02 0.62
CA ASP A 25 13.60 -14.40 0.80
C ASP A 25 12.82 -13.36 1.60
N TYR A 26 13.45 -12.74 2.62
CA TYR A 26 12.87 -11.62 3.34
C TYR A 26 12.66 -10.42 2.41
N ARG A 27 13.67 -10.07 1.60
CA ARG A 27 13.59 -9.00 0.59
C ARG A 27 12.46 -9.24 -0.41
N LYS A 28 12.38 -10.43 -1.00
CA LYS A 28 11.33 -10.81 -1.96
C LYS A 28 9.94 -10.75 -1.35
N LEU A 29 9.80 -11.21 -0.10
CA LEU A 29 8.54 -11.15 0.63
C LEU A 29 8.09 -9.69 0.82
N LEU A 30 8.99 -8.81 1.24
CA LEU A 30 8.71 -7.39 1.40
C LEU A 30 8.32 -6.71 0.09
N VAL A 31 9.07 -6.93 -1.00
CA VAL A 31 8.73 -6.38 -2.32
C VAL A 31 7.32 -6.80 -2.71
N ARG A 32 7.00 -8.09 -2.57
CA ARG A 32 5.65 -8.59 -2.88
C ARG A 32 4.57 -7.94 -2.01
N GLN A 33 4.80 -7.88 -0.69
CA GLN A 33 3.83 -7.35 0.26
C GLN A 33 3.58 -5.86 0.04
N ILE A 34 4.64 -5.06 -0.04
CA ILE A 34 4.54 -3.61 -0.17
C ILE A 34 3.97 -3.24 -1.55
N SER A 35 4.40 -3.90 -2.63
CA SER A 35 3.86 -3.66 -3.96
C SER A 35 2.38 -3.99 -4.05
N GLN A 36 1.95 -5.12 -3.49
CA GLN A 36 0.53 -5.50 -3.48
C GLN A 36 -0.32 -4.48 -2.69
N HIS A 37 0.21 -3.95 -1.59
CA HIS A 37 -0.43 -2.88 -0.82
C HIS A 37 -0.53 -1.60 -1.67
N ALA A 38 0.58 -1.14 -2.25
CA ALA A 38 0.61 0.04 -3.14
C ALA A 38 -0.39 -0.08 -4.30
N HIS A 39 -0.45 -1.25 -4.95
CA HIS A 39 -1.42 -1.51 -6.01
C HIS A 39 -2.86 -1.42 -5.50
N SER A 40 -3.13 -1.89 -4.29
CA SER A 40 -4.47 -1.83 -3.71
C SER A 40 -4.92 -0.39 -3.42
N GLU A 41 -4.02 0.47 -2.95
CA GLU A 41 -4.28 1.91 -2.78
C GLU A 41 -4.64 2.56 -4.13
N ILE A 42 -3.80 2.36 -5.15
CA ILE A 42 -4.01 2.97 -6.48
C ILE A 42 -5.27 2.42 -7.17
N VAL A 43 -5.52 1.12 -7.13
CA VAL A 43 -6.73 0.53 -7.72
C VAL A 43 -7.97 0.89 -6.91
N GLY A 44 -7.85 0.95 -5.57
CA GLY A 44 -8.93 1.30 -4.65
C GLY A 44 -9.49 2.71 -4.86
N MET A 45 -8.64 3.67 -5.22
CA MET A 45 -9.08 5.04 -5.49
C MET A 45 -9.92 5.18 -6.77
N LEU A 46 -9.78 4.29 -7.76
CA LEU A 46 -10.42 4.44 -9.07
C LEU A 46 -11.96 4.42 -9.01
N PRO A 47 -12.62 3.49 -8.31
CA PRO A 47 -14.08 3.51 -8.13
C PRO A 47 -14.56 4.82 -7.50
N GLU A 48 -13.84 5.32 -6.51
CA GLU A 48 -14.16 6.55 -5.80
C GLU A 48 -13.97 7.78 -6.70
N ALA A 49 -12.87 7.83 -7.47
CA ALA A 49 -12.60 8.89 -8.44
C ALA A 49 -13.73 9.00 -9.47
N ASN A 50 -14.26 7.89 -9.97
CA ASN A 50 -15.40 7.85 -10.89
C ASN A 50 -16.69 8.42 -10.30
N TRP A 51 -16.80 8.52 -8.98
CA TRP A 51 -17.97 9.05 -8.29
C TRP A 51 -17.85 10.50 -7.86
N ILE A 52 -16.68 11.15 -7.98
CA ILE A 52 -16.48 12.55 -7.58
C ILE A 52 -17.54 13.46 -8.20
N SER A 53 -17.75 13.39 -9.53
CA SER A 53 -18.75 14.20 -10.23
C SER A 53 -20.19 13.78 -9.94
N ARG A 54 -20.42 12.53 -9.56
CA ARG A 54 -21.74 11.91 -9.33
C ARG A 54 -22.20 11.96 -7.88
N ALA A 55 -21.32 12.28 -6.95
CA ALA A 55 -21.65 12.38 -5.52
C ALA A 55 -22.81 13.35 -5.28
N PRO A 56 -23.74 13.05 -4.33
CA PRO A 56 -25.04 13.71 -4.25
C PRO A 56 -25.03 15.15 -3.70
N SER A 57 -23.89 15.66 -3.26
CA SER A 57 -23.75 17.06 -2.83
C SER A 57 -22.34 17.58 -3.04
N LEU A 58 -22.17 18.90 -3.13
CA LEU A 58 -20.86 19.54 -3.25
C LEU A 58 -19.92 19.13 -2.10
N ARG A 59 -20.43 19.10 -0.87
CA ARG A 59 -19.64 18.67 0.30
C ARG A 59 -19.09 17.26 0.11
N ARG A 60 -19.92 16.33 -0.39
CA ARG A 60 -19.50 14.93 -0.63
C ARG A 60 -18.54 14.80 -1.81
N LYS A 61 -18.71 15.64 -2.85
CA LYS A 61 -17.74 15.69 -3.96
C LYS A 61 -16.35 16.12 -3.47
N MET A 62 -16.29 17.17 -2.66
CA MET A 62 -15.03 17.68 -2.11
C MET A 62 -14.37 16.66 -1.15
N ALA A 63 -15.16 16.03 -0.28
CA ALA A 63 -14.64 14.98 0.61
C ALA A 63 -14.08 13.79 -0.17
N LEU A 64 -14.79 13.36 -1.22
CA LEU A 64 -14.33 12.24 -2.04
C LEU A 64 -13.09 12.60 -2.88
N LEU A 65 -12.97 13.84 -3.35
CA LEU A 65 -11.78 14.33 -4.05
C LEU A 65 -10.56 14.32 -3.11
N ALA A 66 -10.71 14.80 -1.88
CA ALA A 66 -9.64 14.76 -0.88
C ALA A 66 -9.20 13.31 -0.62
N LYS A 67 -10.15 12.41 -0.35
CA LYS A 67 -9.87 11.00 -0.13
C LYS A 67 -9.10 10.35 -1.30
N VAL A 68 -9.52 10.58 -2.53
CA VAL A 68 -8.83 10.04 -3.71
C VAL A 68 -7.38 10.55 -3.81
N GLN A 69 -7.13 11.81 -3.41
CA GLN A 69 -5.77 12.34 -3.35
C GLN A 69 -4.92 11.67 -2.26
N ASP A 70 -5.52 11.38 -1.10
CA ASP A 70 -4.84 10.68 -0.01
C ASP A 70 -4.46 9.26 -0.43
N GLU A 71 -5.38 8.48 -1.02
CA GLU A 71 -5.12 7.13 -1.53
C GLU A 71 -4.00 7.10 -2.59
N ALA A 72 -4.00 8.09 -3.51
CA ALA A 72 -2.90 8.23 -4.46
C ALA A 72 -1.56 8.52 -3.78
N GLY A 73 -1.55 9.36 -2.75
CA GLY A 73 -0.39 9.66 -1.91
C GLY A 73 0.11 8.43 -1.16
N HIS A 74 -0.79 7.64 -0.58
CA HIS A 74 -0.47 6.38 0.11
C HIS A 74 0.23 5.40 -0.84
N GLY A 75 -0.31 5.21 -2.05
CA GLY A 75 0.32 4.38 -3.06
C GLY A 75 1.74 4.83 -3.41
N LEU A 76 1.97 6.16 -3.56
CA LEU A 76 3.30 6.71 -3.83
C LEU A 76 4.28 6.47 -2.68
N TYR A 77 3.86 6.59 -1.41
CA TYR A 77 4.73 6.28 -0.27
C TYR A 77 5.16 4.82 -0.26
N LEU A 78 4.23 3.92 -0.58
CA LEU A 78 4.48 2.50 -0.63
C LEU A 78 5.41 2.11 -1.79
N TYR A 79 5.20 2.66 -2.98
CA TYR A 79 6.13 2.46 -4.09
C TYR A 79 7.53 2.97 -3.75
N SER A 80 7.63 4.14 -3.12
CA SER A 80 8.93 4.66 -2.67
C SER A 80 9.60 3.75 -1.63
N ALA A 81 8.83 3.15 -0.73
CA ALA A 81 9.37 2.14 0.20
C ALA A 81 9.85 0.88 -0.54
N THR A 82 9.13 0.43 -1.58
CA THR A 82 9.53 -0.70 -2.42
C THR A 82 10.85 -0.43 -3.15
N GLU A 83 11.03 0.78 -3.69
CA GLU A 83 12.27 1.19 -4.39
C GLU A 83 13.51 1.03 -3.51
N THR A 84 13.39 1.25 -2.20
CA THR A 84 14.51 1.09 -1.27
C THR A 84 14.98 -0.36 -1.08
N LEU A 85 14.20 -1.34 -1.55
CA LEU A 85 14.54 -2.76 -1.55
C LEU A 85 15.32 -3.20 -2.79
N GLY A 86 15.47 -2.30 -3.80
CA GLY A 86 16.19 -2.58 -5.03
C GLY A 86 17.68 -2.79 -4.80
N ASP A 87 18.21 -3.92 -5.25
CA ASP A 87 19.63 -4.29 -5.22
C ASP A 87 20.15 -4.75 -6.58
N GLY A 88 19.34 -4.53 -7.64
CA GLY A 88 19.61 -5.00 -9.00
C GLY A 88 19.17 -6.43 -9.29
N THR A 89 18.82 -7.22 -8.27
CA THR A 89 18.33 -8.60 -8.44
C THR A 89 16.81 -8.70 -8.32
N VAL A 90 16.20 -7.78 -7.57
CA VAL A 90 14.75 -7.71 -7.37
C VAL A 90 14.24 -6.41 -7.99
N ARG A 91 13.26 -6.54 -8.89
CA ARG A 91 12.60 -5.38 -9.47
C ARG A 91 11.77 -4.68 -8.39
N ALA A 92 12.20 -3.52 -7.98
CA ALA A 92 11.56 -2.69 -6.97
C ALA A 92 11.40 -1.24 -7.45
N ASP A 93 11.59 -0.99 -8.75
CA ASP A 93 11.39 0.30 -9.37
C ASP A 93 9.91 0.69 -9.37
N ARG A 94 9.60 1.89 -8.91
CA ARG A 94 8.24 2.41 -8.77
C ARG A 94 7.48 2.39 -10.09
N ASP A 95 8.08 2.93 -11.15
CA ASP A 95 7.39 3.07 -12.43
C ASP A 95 7.14 1.71 -13.07
N ALA A 96 8.12 0.80 -12.96
CA ALA A 96 7.98 -0.58 -13.41
C ALA A 96 6.91 -1.35 -12.62
N THR A 97 6.80 -1.11 -11.32
CA THR A 97 5.76 -1.70 -10.46
C THR A 97 4.38 -1.20 -10.87
N TYR A 98 4.26 0.09 -11.17
CA TYR A 98 3.03 0.69 -11.68
C TYR A 98 2.66 0.16 -13.08
N GLU A 99 3.61 -0.01 -13.98
CA GLU A 99 3.39 -0.63 -15.29
C GLU A 99 2.90 -2.08 -15.17
N ASP A 100 3.40 -2.86 -14.23
CA ASP A 100 2.91 -4.22 -13.96
C ASP A 100 1.45 -4.19 -13.51
N MET A 101 1.04 -3.20 -12.73
CA MET A 101 -0.36 -2.99 -12.37
C MET A 101 -1.21 -2.67 -13.60
N LEU A 102 -0.82 -1.71 -14.43
CA LEU A 102 -1.57 -1.30 -15.63
C LEU A 102 -1.66 -2.43 -16.68
N SER A 103 -0.64 -3.26 -16.80
CA SER A 103 -0.63 -4.41 -17.70
C SER A 103 -1.38 -5.66 -17.19
N GLY A 104 -2.00 -5.58 -16.02
CA GLY A 104 -2.73 -6.68 -15.40
C GLY A 104 -1.85 -7.80 -14.83
N LYS A 105 -0.55 -7.60 -14.72
CA LYS A 105 0.39 -8.57 -14.13
C LYS A 105 0.46 -8.47 -12.61
N ALA A 106 0.17 -7.29 -12.07
CA ALA A 106 0.21 -7.05 -10.64
C ALA A 106 -1.03 -7.60 -9.93
N LYS A 107 -0.86 -7.94 -8.64
CA LYS A 107 -1.94 -8.36 -7.77
C LYS A 107 -2.34 -7.23 -6.83
N TYR A 108 -3.64 -7.08 -6.63
CA TYR A 108 -4.25 -6.15 -5.69
C TYR A 108 -5.46 -6.80 -4.99
N SER A 109 -6.10 -6.13 -4.07
CA SER A 109 -7.26 -6.67 -3.37
C SER A 109 -8.42 -6.97 -4.33
N SER A 110 -8.93 -8.20 -4.31
CA SER A 110 -9.96 -8.67 -5.24
C SER A 110 -11.31 -7.93 -5.12
N ILE A 111 -11.56 -7.25 -3.99
CA ILE A 111 -12.78 -6.47 -3.81
C ILE A 111 -12.93 -5.37 -4.87
N PHE A 112 -11.82 -4.82 -5.37
CA PHE A 112 -11.83 -3.78 -6.38
C PHE A 112 -12.17 -4.25 -7.80
N ASN A 113 -12.36 -5.56 -8.00
CA ASN A 113 -12.89 -6.10 -9.25
C ASN A 113 -14.42 -5.97 -9.37
N TYR A 114 -15.11 -5.62 -8.28
CA TYR A 114 -16.57 -5.45 -8.27
C TYR A 114 -16.95 -4.01 -8.62
N PRO A 115 -17.95 -3.80 -9.49
CA PRO A 115 -18.37 -2.47 -9.89
C PRO A 115 -19.10 -1.74 -8.75
N THR A 116 -18.88 -0.44 -8.65
CA THR A 116 -19.63 0.46 -7.77
C THR A 116 -20.78 1.09 -8.54
N LEU A 117 -21.97 0.54 -8.40
CA LEU A 117 -23.15 0.91 -9.18
C LEU A 117 -23.95 2.04 -8.53
N SER A 118 -23.84 2.22 -7.23
CA SER A 118 -24.59 3.21 -6.44
C SER A 118 -23.69 3.98 -5.48
N TRP A 119 -24.21 5.11 -4.97
CA TRP A 119 -23.54 5.86 -3.90
C TRP A 119 -23.39 5.03 -2.61
N ALA A 120 -24.29 4.08 -2.38
CA ALA A 120 -24.20 3.17 -1.25
C ALA A 120 -22.97 2.24 -1.35
N ASP A 121 -22.61 1.81 -2.55
CA ASP A 121 -21.40 0.98 -2.77
C ASP A 121 -20.14 1.76 -2.40
N ILE A 122 -20.07 3.06 -2.75
CA ILE A 122 -18.97 3.94 -2.33
C ILE A 122 -18.94 4.09 -0.81
N GLY A 123 -20.10 4.26 -0.17
CA GLY A 123 -20.20 4.27 1.28
C GLY A 123 -19.76 2.96 1.93
N ALA A 124 -20.06 1.82 1.31
CA ALA A 124 -19.63 0.51 1.79
C ALA A 124 -18.10 0.31 1.65
N ILE A 125 -17.50 0.77 0.56
CA ILE A 125 -16.03 0.76 0.40
C ILE A 125 -15.41 1.60 1.52
N GLY A 126 -15.77 2.89 1.63
CA GLY A 126 -15.18 3.79 2.61
C GLY A 126 -15.38 3.37 4.08
N TRP A 127 -16.42 2.60 4.39
CA TRP A 127 -16.68 2.14 5.75
C TRP A 127 -16.07 0.77 6.04
N LEU A 128 -16.31 -0.22 5.17
CA LEU A 128 -15.94 -1.61 5.43
C LEU A 128 -14.54 -1.95 4.92
N VAL A 129 -14.22 -1.56 3.69
CA VAL A 129 -12.93 -1.93 3.07
C VAL A 129 -11.82 -1.07 3.66
N ASP A 130 -12.01 0.25 3.72
CA ASP A 130 -11.01 1.15 4.28
C ASP A 130 -10.88 0.96 5.80
N GLY A 131 -11.99 0.71 6.51
CA GLY A 131 -11.94 0.35 7.92
C GLY A 131 -11.12 -0.90 8.20
N ALA A 132 -11.22 -1.93 7.35
CA ALA A 132 -10.38 -3.13 7.43
C ALA A 132 -8.93 -2.82 7.05
N ALA A 133 -8.70 -1.97 6.04
CA ALA A 133 -7.37 -1.53 5.63
C ALA A 133 -6.65 -0.80 6.76
N ILE A 134 -7.30 0.16 7.42
CA ILE A 134 -6.76 0.92 8.56
C ILE A 134 -6.30 -0.03 9.68
N MET A 135 -7.08 -1.04 10.03
CA MET A 135 -6.70 -2.00 11.05
C MET A 135 -5.41 -2.75 10.70
N ASN A 136 -5.25 -3.15 9.44
CA ASN A 136 -4.02 -3.76 8.96
C ASN A 136 -2.85 -2.77 8.94
N GLN A 137 -3.07 -1.54 8.51
CA GLN A 137 -2.06 -0.48 8.44
C GLN A 137 -1.51 -0.13 9.83
N VAL A 138 -2.38 -0.05 10.85
CA VAL A 138 -1.98 0.17 12.24
C VAL A 138 -1.03 -0.93 12.73
N MET A 139 -1.33 -2.20 12.42
CA MET A 139 -0.42 -3.31 12.76
C MET A 139 0.92 -3.21 12.02
N LEU A 140 0.89 -2.76 10.77
CA LEU A 140 2.09 -2.61 9.94
C LEU A 140 2.99 -1.43 10.34
N MET A 141 2.53 -0.52 11.21
CA MET A 141 3.40 0.48 11.83
C MET A 141 4.54 -0.16 12.65
N GLY A 142 4.34 -1.37 13.16
CA GLY A 142 5.36 -2.19 13.80
C GLY A 142 6.13 -3.12 12.86
N ASN A 143 6.08 -2.92 11.54
CA ASN A 143 6.81 -3.75 10.59
C ASN A 143 8.33 -3.66 10.81
N SER A 144 9.00 -4.80 10.70
CA SER A 144 10.45 -4.89 10.90
C SER A 144 11.29 -4.15 9.84
N TYR A 145 10.70 -3.82 8.67
CA TYR A 145 11.37 -3.02 7.65
C TYR A 145 11.08 -1.52 7.86
N GLY A 146 12.10 -0.77 8.24
CA GLY A 146 11.97 0.63 8.65
C GLY A 146 11.26 1.54 7.63
N PRO A 147 11.59 1.52 6.32
CA PRO A 147 10.88 2.33 5.33
C PRO A 147 9.38 2.02 5.25
N TYR A 148 8.98 0.75 5.35
CA TYR A 148 7.57 0.37 5.33
C TYR A 148 6.85 0.81 6.61
N SER A 149 7.46 0.57 7.78
CA SER A 149 6.93 1.05 9.06
C SER A 149 6.68 2.56 9.05
N ARG A 150 7.66 3.35 8.58
CA ARG A 150 7.53 4.81 8.49
C ARG A 150 6.45 5.26 7.49
N ALA A 151 6.31 4.56 6.37
CA ALA A 151 5.22 4.82 5.42
C ALA A 151 3.86 4.59 6.10
N MET A 152 3.69 3.49 6.84
CA MET A 152 2.46 3.20 7.59
C MET A 152 2.16 4.25 8.66
N VAL A 153 3.17 4.69 9.41
CA VAL A 153 2.99 5.77 10.41
C VAL A 153 2.51 7.07 9.75
N LYS A 154 2.96 7.35 8.52
CA LYS A 154 2.54 8.54 7.78
C LYS A 154 1.11 8.39 7.27
N ILE A 155 0.80 7.28 6.61
CA ILE A 155 -0.53 6.96 6.08
C ILE A 155 -1.60 7.01 7.20
N CYS A 156 -1.34 6.40 8.35
CA CYS A 156 -2.30 6.39 9.47
C CYS A 156 -2.50 7.75 10.16
N LYS A 157 -1.76 8.80 9.78
CA LYS A 157 -1.91 10.15 10.32
C LYS A 157 -2.69 11.09 9.38
N GLU A 158 -2.82 10.72 8.15
CA GLU A 158 -3.58 11.43 7.11
C GLU A 158 -5.04 10.98 7.12
#